data_6a04a662410da15fd8f98ec5c66f1fa4
#
_entry.id   6a04a662410da15fd8f98ec5c66f1fa4
#
_cell.length_a   1.000
_cell.length_b   1.000
_cell.length_c   1.000
_cell.angle_alpha   90.00
_cell.angle_beta   90.00
_cell.angle_gamma   90.00
#
_symmetry.space_group_name_H-M   'P 1'
#
loop_
_entity.id
_entity.type
_entity.pdbx_description
1 polymer ?
#
loop_
_entity_poly.entity_id
_entity_poly.type
_entity_poly.pdbx_seq_one_letter_code
_entity_poly.pdbx_strand_id
1 'polypeptide(L)'
;MSDADDIRDTSVMSFRWVGSEDASLDAPTLAECGSIIIGRYGGRSDAGAQVNEDGALVWCDPAGAWEFATLLDAHFSAESAELILATLESERSRLLAALALPVDLAFRALQEALVAIFSDTVFRARCREVYGEASCLLVARKGTYLWWFSVGDCLAYMLHPETSRLGQYLLNQRVFFTWIGQHNTFDEPVPCYASGTQRLYHGETLIALATDGLFESIPAFYDQPEQLLYLLASEQQLYDGVGRALDAIHQAHGRDSATLIAWRVRSR
;
A
#
# COMPACT_ATOMS: atom_id res chain seq x y z
N MET A 1 -33.93 4.29 21.32
CA MET A 1 -32.79 3.43 20.94
C MET A 1 -32.82 3.45 19.43
N SER A 2 -32.03 4.00 18.94
CA SER A 2 -31.58 5.25 18.34
C SER A 2 -30.87 4.87 17.06
N ASP A 3 -31.50 5.31 15.92
CA ASP A 3 -31.01 5.16 14.51
C ASP A 3 -29.84 6.13 14.20
N ALA A 4 -28.85 6.22 15.07
CA ALA A 4 -27.80 7.23 14.95
C ALA A 4 -26.48 6.69 14.38
N ASP A 5 -26.33 5.37 14.16
CA ASP A 5 -25.03 4.77 13.81
C ASP A 5 -24.82 4.45 12.32
N ASP A 6 -25.82 4.66 11.45
CA ASP A 6 -25.77 4.20 10.06
C ASP A 6 -25.51 5.32 9.00
N ILE A 7 -25.26 6.55 9.42
CA ILE A 7 -25.20 7.69 8.47
C ILE A 7 -23.77 8.07 8.03
N ARG A 8 -22.70 7.47 8.60
CA ARG A 8 -21.32 7.94 8.36
C ARG A 8 -20.52 7.16 7.31
N ASP A 9 -21.00 6.03 6.83
CA ASP A 9 -20.19 5.13 5.98
C ASP A 9 -20.42 5.30 4.46
N THR A 10 -21.46 5.96 4.02
CA THR A 10 -21.81 6.09 2.58
C THR A 10 -21.01 7.15 1.82
N SER A 11 -20.13 7.90 2.47
CA SER A 11 -19.37 8.99 1.84
C SER A 11 -17.90 8.66 1.53
N VAL A 12 -17.32 7.60 2.10
CA VAL A 12 -15.93 7.24 1.88
C VAL A 12 -15.77 6.49 0.55
N MET A 13 -14.95 7.02 -0.36
CA MET A 13 -14.57 6.30 -1.57
C MET A 13 -13.67 5.12 -1.20
N SER A 14 -13.90 3.97 -1.83
CA SER A 14 -13.22 2.72 -1.51
C SER A 14 -12.85 1.95 -2.76
N PHE A 15 -11.67 1.35 -2.74
CA PHE A 15 -11.20 0.37 -3.71
C PHE A 15 -10.62 -0.81 -2.95
N ARG A 16 -10.95 -2.03 -3.35
CA ARG A 16 -10.36 -3.27 -2.85
C ARG A 16 -10.07 -4.19 -4.04
N TRP A 17 -8.94 -4.86 -3.99
CA TRP A 17 -8.55 -5.86 -4.97
C TRP A 17 -7.56 -6.85 -4.35
N VAL A 18 -7.61 -8.08 -4.82
CA VAL A 18 -6.59 -9.12 -4.58
C VAL A 18 -6.36 -9.88 -5.88
N GLY A 19 -5.12 -10.26 -6.13
CA GLY A 19 -4.71 -10.87 -7.40
C GLY A 19 -5.38 -12.22 -7.70
N SER A 20 -5.84 -12.96 -6.67
CA SER A 20 -6.63 -14.17 -6.86
C SER A 20 -7.99 -13.93 -7.52
N GLU A 21 -8.57 -12.73 -7.38
CA GLU A 21 -9.85 -12.37 -8.04
C GLU A 21 -9.64 -11.86 -9.47
N ASP A 22 -8.53 -11.14 -9.72
CA ASP A 22 -8.15 -10.60 -11.03
C ASP A 22 -6.63 -10.51 -11.11
N ALA A 23 -6.01 -11.50 -11.74
CA ALA A 23 -4.56 -11.64 -11.76
C ALA A 23 -3.83 -10.60 -12.61
N SER A 24 -4.50 -9.91 -13.53
CA SER A 24 -3.88 -8.93 -14.45
C SER A 24 -2.62 -9.47 -15.14
N LEU A 25 -2.65 -10.75 -15.59
CA LEU A 25 -1.54 -11.39 -16.31
C LEU A 25 -1.40 -10.79 -17.71
N ASP A 26 -0.17 -10.75 -18.22
CA ASP A 26 0.19 -10.34 -19.58
C ASP A 26 -0.14 -8.90 -19.98
N ALA A 27 -0.90 -8.17 -19.16
CA ALA A 27 -1.21 -6.76 -19.40
C ALA A 27 -1.44 -6.02 -18.08
N PRO A 28 -0.82 -4.85 -17.89
CA PRO A 28 -1.13 -3.98 -16.75
C PRO A 28 -2.59 -3.54 -16.77
N THR A 29 -3.18 -3.45 -15.59
CA THR A 29 -4.50 -2.85 -15.38
C THR A 29 -4.42 -1.71 -14.38
N LEU A 30 -5.26 -0.69 -14.58
CA LEU A 30 -5.29 0.48 -13.71
C LEU A 30 -6.69 0.75 -13.19
N ALA A 31 -6.76 1.26 -11.97
CA ALA A 31 -7.98 1.73 -11.34
C ALA A 31 -7.73 3.06 -10.63
N GLU A 32 -8.81 3.78 -10.34
CA GLU A 32 -8.78 5.04 -9.62
C GLU A 32 -9.68 4.98 -8.39
N CYS A 33 -9.20 5.55 -7.27
CA CYS A 33 -10.00 5.81 -6.10
C CYS A 33 -9.72 7.25 -5.63
N GLY A 34 -10.62 8.17 -5.93
CA GLY A 34 -10.38 9.60 -5.73
C GLY A 34 -9.19 10.09 -6.55
N SER A 35 -8.16 10.59 -5.88
CA SER A 35 -6.90 11.02 -6.51
C SER A 35 -5.83 9.93 -6.58
N ILE A 36 -6.11 8.74 -6.04
CA ILE A 36 -5.17 7.63 -5.97
C ILE A 36 -5.32 6.76 -7.22
N ILE A 37 -4.20 6.48 -7.87
CA ILE A 37 -4.10 5.55 -8.99
C ILE A 37 -3.54 4.23 -8.47
N ILE A 38 -4.17 3.13 -8.84
CA ILE A 38 -3.78 1.78 -8.49
C ILE A 38 -3.43 1.03 -9.77
N GLY A 39 -2.17 0.74 -9.98
CA GLY A 39 -1.67 -0.07 -11.07
C GLY A 39 -1.36 -1.48 -10.62
N ARG A 40 -1.75 -2.48 -11.41
CA ARG A 40 -1.64 -3.91 -11.10
C ARG A 40 -1.08 -4.65 -12.31
N TYR A 41 -0.16 -5.56 -12.06
CA TYR A 41 0.44 -6.40 -13.08
C TYR A 41 0.85 -7.74 -12.47
N GLY A 42 0.35 -8.85 -12.98
CA GLY A 42 0.59 -10.21 -12.48
C GLY A 42 1.75 -10.94 -13.16
N GLY A 43 2.59 -10.22 -13.91
CA GLY A 43 3.69 -10.83 -14.65
C GLY A 43 3.30 -11.38 -16.01
N ARG A 44 4.29 -11.84 -16.75
CA ARG A 44 4.11 -12.47 -18.07
C ARG A 44 3.96 -13.98 -17.96
N SER A 45 2.93 -14.52 -18.56
CA SER A 45 2.69 -15.97 -18.59
C SER A 45 3.79 -16.72 -19.37
N ASP A 46 4.35 -16.11 -20.43
CA ASP A 46 5.47 -16.67 -21.18
C ASP A 46 6.81 -16.62 -20.43
N ALA A 47 6.93 -15.78 -19.39
CA ALA A 47 8.04 -15.78 -18.43
C ALA A 47 7.80 -16.72 -17.23
N GLY A 48 6.62 -17.37 -17.17
CA GLY A 48 6.26 -18.34 -16.13
C GLY A 48 5.37 -17.79 -15.02
N ALA A 49 4.82 -16.57 -15.14
CA ALA A 49 3.79 -16.08 -14.24
C ALA A 49 2.50 -16.89 -14.41
N GLN A 50 1.85 -17.27 -13.33
CA GLN A 50 0.62 -18.06 -13.33
C GLN A 50 -0.47 -17.47 -12.44
N VAL A 51 -0.08 -16.71 -11.43
CA VAL A 51 -0.94 -16.12 -10.40
C VAL A 51 -0.46 -14.72 -10.10
N ASN A 52 -1.30 -13.95 -9.46
CA ASN A 52 -0.94 -12.71 -8.81
C ASN A 52 -1.34 -12.83 -7.34
N GLU A 53 -0.43 -12.61 -6.44
CA GLU A 53 -0.65 -12.79 -4.99
C GLU A 53 -0.75 -11.44 -4.26
N ASP A 54 -0.56 -10.32 -4.97
CA ASP A 54 -0.66 -8.98 -4.40
C ASP A 54 -2.09 -8.62 -3.96
N GLY A 55 -2.19 -7.64 -3.08
CA GLY A 55 -3.47 -7.08 -2.65
C GLY A 55 -3.40 -5.58 -2.39
N ALA A 56 -4.51 -4.90 -2.60
CA ALA A 56 -4.63 -3.47 -2.36
C ALA A 56 -5.98 -3.09 -1.73
N LEU A 57 -5.95 -2.18 -0.77
CA LEU A 57 -7.12 -1.53 -0.19
C LEU A 57 -6.87 -0.03 -0.11
N VAL A 58 -7.79 0.76 -0.64
CA VAL A 58 -7.70 2.23 -0.61
C VAL A 58 -9.01 2.80 -0.10
N TRP A 59 -8.91 3.73 0.84
CA TRP A 59 -10.01 4.56 1.30
C TRP A 59 -9.64 6.03 1.18
N CYS A 60 -10.56 6.83 0.64
CA CYS A 60 -10.36 8.27 0.48
C CYS A 60 -11.55 9.05 1.02
N ASP A 61 -11.26 10.13 1.73
CA ASP A 61 -12.26 11.14 2.03
C ASP A 61 -12.61 11.91 0.74
N PRO A 62 -13.89 11.98 0.33
CA PRO A 62 -14.30 12.70 -0.87
C PRO A 62 -13.93 14.20 -0.86
N ALA A 63 -13.83 14.81 0.33
CA ALA A 63 -13.40 16.19 0.49
C ALA A 63 -11.86 16.34 0.46
N GLY A 64 -11.12 15.23 0.35
CA GLY A 64 -9.66 15.24 0.28
C GLY A 64 -8.97 15.57 1.61
N ALA A 65 -9.63 15.37 2.75
CA ALA A 65 -9.04 15.65 4.04
C ALA A 65 -8.00 14.58 4.44
N TRP A 66 -8.19 13.34 3.98
CA TRP A 66 -7.29 12.21 4.24
C TRP A 66 -7.39 11.15 3.13
N GLU A 67 -6.33 10.37 2.97
CA GLU A 67 -6.27 9.11 2.24
C GLU A 67 -5.64 8.03 3.11
N PHE A 68 -6.04 6.78 2.86
CA PHE A 68 -5.50 5.57 3.46
C PHE A 68 -5.32 4.52 2.38
N ALA A 69 -4.12 4.01 2.24
CA ALA A 69 -3.76 2.99 1.27
C ALA A 69 -3.05 1.84 1.97
N THR A 70 -3.43 0.60 1.64
CA THR A 70 -2.77 -0.64 2.02
C THR A 70 -2.28 -1.33 0.77
N LEU A 71 -1.04 -1.77 0.79
CA LEU A 71 -0.41 -2.60 -0.22
C LEU A 71 0.08 -3.88 0.42
N LEU A 72 -0.23 -5.01 -0.19
CA LEU A 72 0.17 -6.34 0.23
C LEU A 72 0.90 -7.04 -0.90
N ASP A 73 1.96 -7.72 -0.54
CA ASP A 73 2.76 -8.58 -1.41
C ASP A 73 2.83 -9.95 -0.72
N ALA A 74 2.05 -10.91 -1.22
CA ALA A 74 1.95 -12.22 -0.62
C ALA A 74 2.81 -13.24 -1.37
N HIS A 75 3.27 -14.24 -0.63
CA HIS A 75 4.11 -15.30 -1.15
C HIS A 75 3.43 -16.66 -1.00
N PHE A 76 3.62 -17.54 -1.98
CA PHE A 76 3.08 -18.90 -2.11
C PHE A 76 1.59 -18.93 -2.45
N SER A 77 0.77 -18.05 -1.93
CA SER A 77 -0.63 -17.86 -2.32
C SER A 77 -1.16 -16.50 -1.88
N ALA A 78 -2.28 -16.05 -2.43
CA ALA A 78 -2.93 -14.80 -2.05
C ALA A 78 -3.73 -14.90 -0.73
N GLU A 79 -3.80 -16.07 -0.07
CA GLU A 79 -4.66 -16.29 1.11
C GLU A 79 -4.31 -15.36 2.28
N SER A 80 -3.02 -15.07 2.49
CA SER A 80 -2.59 -14.13 3.52
C SER A 80 -3.02 -12.69 3.20
N ALA A 81 -2.94 -12.26 1.94
CA ALA A 81 -3.44 -10.97 1.49
C ALA A 81 -4.96 -10.87 1.63
N GLU A 82 -5.70 -11.91 1.22
CA GLU A 82 -7.16 -12.00 1.40
C GLU A 82 -7.55 -11.87 2.87
N LEU A 83 -6.87 -12.60 3.77
CA LEU A 83 -7.14 -12.56 5.20
C LEU A 83 -6.89 -11.16 5.78
N ILE A 84 -5.78 -10.51 5.42
CA ILE A 84 -5.45 -9.17 5.89
C ILE A 84 -6.51 -8.17 5.39
N LEU A 85 -6.85 -8.18 4.10
CA LEU A 85 -7.86 -7.27 3.53
C LEU A 85 -9.23 -7.46 4.18
N ALA A 86 -9.69 -8.70 4.32
CA ALA A 86 -10.97 -9.00 4.97
C ALA A 86 -10.98 -8.53 6.44
N THR A 87 -9.86 -8.64 7.14
CA THR A 87 -9.72 -8.18 8.52
C THR A 87 -9.75 -6.65 8.59
N LEU A 88 -9.02 -5.94 7.74
CA LEU A 88 -9.06 -4.48 7.69
C LEU A 88 -10.46 -3.95 7.35
N GLU A 89 -11.18 -4.62 6.44
CA GLU A 89 -12.57 -4.27 6.10
C GLU A 89 -13.53 -4.54 7.27
N SER A 90 -13.37 -5.64 8.00
CA SER A 90 -14.19 -5.92 9.18
C SER A 90 -13.97 -4.90 10.31
N GLU A 91 -12.77 -4.33 10.39
CA GLU A 91 -12.37 -3.29 11.36
C GLU A 91 -12.50 -1.86 10.79
N ARG A 92 -13.11 -1.70 9.60
CA ARG A 92 -13.24 -0.43 8.88
C ARG A 92 -13.75 0.70 9.77
N SER A 93 -14.83 0.48 10.49
CA SER A 93 -15.42 1.52 11.36
C SER A 93 -14.45 2.02 12.41
N ARG A 94 -13.65 1.15 13.00
CA ARG A 94 -12.61 1.48 13.98
C ARG A 94 -11.47 2.29 13.36
N LEU A 95 -11.01 1.89 12.17
CA LEU A 95 -9.92 2.58 11.46
C LEU A 95 -10.38 3.94 10.94
N LEU A 96 -11.59 4.05 10.41
CA LEU A 96 -12.18 5.33 10.00
C LEU A 96 -12.40 6.27 11.20
N ALA A 97 -12.79 5.76 12.36
CA ALA A 97 -12.90 6.55 13.59
C ALA A 97 -11.54 7.14 14.00
N ALA A 98 -10.45 6.35 13.87
CA ALA A 98 -9.10 6.86 14.12
C ALA A 98 -8.70 7.95 13.11
N LEU A 99 -9.00 7.75 11.81
CA LEU A 99 -8.75 8.75 10.77
C LEU A 99 -9.60 10.03 10.93
N ALA A 100 -10.77 9.95 11.58
CA ALA A 100 -11.62 11.12 11.86
C ALA A 100 -11.08 12.01 12.98
N LEU A 101 -10.20 11.51 13.86
CA LEU A 101 -9.58 12.30 14.94
C LEU A 101 -8.74 13.46 14.40
N PRO A 102 -8.48 14.52 15.19
CA PRO A 102 -7.48 15.52 14.86
C PRO A 102 -6.13 14.88 14.53
N VAL A 103 -5.35 15.50 13.64
CA VAL A 103 -4.12 14.89 13.07
C VAL A 103 -3.08 14.50 14.12
N ASP A 104 -2.99 15.24 15.21
CA ASP A 104 -2.09 14.97 16.35
C ASP A 104 -2.43 13.70 17.13
N LEU A 105 -3.66 13.19 16.98
CA LEU A 105 -4.14 11.95 17.61
C LEU A 105 -4.36 10.82 16.61
N ALA A 106 -4.71 11.14 15.36
CA ALA A 106 -5.17 10.18 14.36
C ALA A 106 -4.15 9.06 14.11
N PHE A 107 -2.90 9.39 13.86
CA PHE A 107 -1.89 8.39 13.48
C PHE A 107 -1.52 7.48 14.65
N ARG A 108 -1.49 8.01 15.87
CA ARG A 108 -1.28 7.17 17.06
C ARG A 108 -2.44 6.21 17.27
N ALA A 109 -3.67 6.70 17.16
CA ALA A 109 -4.86 5.86 17.29
C ALA A 109 -4.92 4.78 16.18
N LEU A 110 -4.52 5.13 14.96
CA LEU A 110 -4.45 4.20 13.83
C LEU A 110 -3.39 3.11 14.08
N GLN A 111 -2.20 3.47 14.55
CA GLN A 111 -1.15 2.51 14.88
C GLN A 111 -1.58 1.59 16.03
N GLU A 112 -2.14 2.13 17.11
CA GLU A 112 -2.64 1.35 18.24
C GLU A 112 -3.74 0.37 17.79
N ALA A 113 -4.64 0.81 16.90
CA ALA A 113 -5.68 -0.04 16.33
C ALA A 113 -5.10 -1.19 15.51
N LEU A 114 -4.15 -0.91 14.61
CA LEU A 114 -3.52 -1.94 13.76
C LEU A 114 -2.71 -2.95 14.57
N VAL A 115 -1.92 -2.48 15.52
CA VAL A 115 -1.18 -3.38 16.42
C VAL A 115 -2.13 -4.29 17.21
N ALA A 116 -3.25 -3.74 17.70
CA ALA A 116 -4.26 -4.53 18.40
C ALA A 116 -4.94 -5.55 17.47
N ILE A 117 -5.27 -5.16 16.23
CA ILE A 117 -5.88 -6.04 15.21
C ILE A 117 -4.92 -7.21 14.89
N PHE A 118 -3.67 -6.93 14.56
CA PHE A 118 -2.71 -7.96 14.15
C PHE A 118 -2.22 -8.82 15.33
N SER A 119 -2.30 -8.31 16.56
CA SER A 119 -2.00 -9.06 17.78
C SER A 119 -3.19 -9.84 18.32
N ASP A 120 -4.39 -9.67 17.75
CA ASP A 120 -5.58 -10.37 18.19
C ASP A 120 -5.43 -11.89 18.06
N THR A 121 -5.89 -12.63 19.07
CA THR A 121 -5.72 -14.08 19.13
C THR A 121 -6.47 -14.82 18.03
N VAL A 122 -7.65 -14.32 17.63
CA VAL A 122 -8.46 -14.91 16.55
C VAL A 122 -7.79 -14.65 15.21
N PHE A 123 -7.31 -13.41 14.96
CA PHE A 123 -6.57 -13.08 13.74
C PHE A 123 -5.32 -13.96 13.60
N ARG A 124 -4.49 -14.06 14.66
CA ARG A 124 -3.28 -14.89 14.63
C ARG A 124 -3.59 -16.38 14.45
N ALA A 125 -4.71 -16.87 15.00
CA ALA A 125 -5.14 -18.25 14.75
C ALA A 125 -5.48 -18.47 13.28
N ARG A 126 -6.19 -17.53 12.65
CA ARG A 126 -6.50 -17.59 11.21
C ARG A 126 -5.24 -17.49 10.34
N CYS A 127 -4.25 -16.68 10.73
CA CYS A 127 -2.97 -16.61 10.03
C CYS A 127 -2.26 -17.98 9.93
N ARG A 128 -2.41 -18.86 10.93
CA ARG A 128 -1.80 -20.19 10.90
C ARG A 128 -2.53 -21.19 9.99
N GLU A 129 -3.74 -20.86 9.56
CA GLU A 129 -4.58 -21.69 8.69
C GLU A 129 -4.42 -21.36 7.21
N VAL A 130 -3.90 -20.15 6.87
CA VAL A 130 -3.64 -19.75 5.47
C VAL A 130 -2.33 -20.32 4.98
N TYR A 131 -2.25 -20.53 3.67
CA TYR A 131 -1.01 -20.94 3.02
C TYR A 131 -0.24 -19.71 2.54
N GLY A 132 0.96 -19.51 3.10
CA GLY A 132 1.84 -18.40 2.78
C GLY A 132 1.74 -17.21 3.73
N GLU A 133 2.50 -16.21 3.44
CA GLU A 133 2.65 -14.97 4.20
C GLU A 133 2.68 -13.75 3.29
N ALA A 134 2.47 -12.56 3.85
CA ALA A 134 2.49 -11.31 3.11
C ALA A 134 3.33 -10.23 3.78
N SER A 135 4.07 -9.47 2.96
CA SER A 135 4.48 -8.11 3.30
C SER A 135 3.26 -7.21 3.36
N CYS A 136 3.24 -6.28 4.30
CA CYS A 136 2.10 -5.40 4.53
C CYS A 136 2.56 -3.96 4.76
N LEU A 137 2.17 -3.08 3.87
CA LEU A 137 2.49 -1.65 3.94
C LEU A 137 1.19 -0.84 3.98
N LEU A 138 1.03 -0.05 5.02
CA LEU A 138 -0.09 0.89 5.16
C LEU A 138 0.45 2.31 5.19
N VAL A 139 -0.17 3.20 4.43
CA VAL A 139 0.17 4.63 4.41
C VAL A 139 -1.10 5.44 4.55
N ALA A 140 -1.09 6.40 5.45
CA ALA A 140 -2.17 7.37 5.60
C ALA A 140 -1.64 8.81 5.45
N ARG A 141 -2.32 9.63 4.65
CA ARG A 141 -2.11 11.07 4.63
C ARG A 141 -3.29 11.75 5.31
N LYS A 142 -3.01 12.70 6.20
CA LYS A 142 -4.03 13.57 6.79
C LYS A 142 -3.51 15.00 6.93
N GLY A 143 -4.20 15.95 6.32
CA GLY A 143 -3.72 17.33 6.23
C GLY A 143 -2.34 17.40 5.54
N THR A 144 -1.35 17.95 6.21
CA THR A 144 0.03 18.06 5.71
C THR A 144 0.98 17.02 6.30
N TYR A 145 0.46 15.90 6.78
CA TYR A 145 1.25 14.84 7.39
C TYR A 145 0.98 13.51 6.71
N LEU A 146 2.04 12.71 6.64
CA LEU A 146 2.06 11.33 6.16
C LEU A 146 2.47 10.41 7.31
N TRP A 147 1.84 9.28 7.42
CA TRP A 147 2.17 8.22 8.36
C TRP A 147 2.26 6.90 7.60
N TRP A 148 3.13 6.02 8.05
CA TRP A 148 3.24 4.67 7.51
C TRP A 148 3.41 3.62 8.62
N PHE A 149 3.00 2.40 8.29
CA PHE A 149 3.21 1.18 9.06
C PHE A 149 3.62 0.09 8.08
N SER A 150 4.73 -0.60 8.35
CA SER A 150 5.34 -1.55 7.42
C SER A 150 5.78 -2.81 8.13
N VAL A 151 5.37 -3.96 7.59
CA VAL A 151 5.89 -5.30 7.87
C VAL A 151 6.37 -5.86 6.54
N GLY A 152 7.61 -6.33 6.44
CA GLY A 152 8.15 -6.88 5.19
C GLY A 152 8.85 -5.84 4.31
N ASP A 153 8.80 -6.01 3.01
CA ASP A 153 9.69 -5.36 2.07
C ASP A 153 9.02 -4.52 0.98
N CYS A 154 7.69 -4.36 1.02
CA CYS A 154 7.03 -3.31 0.26
C CYS A 154 7.60 -1.93 0.59
N LEU A 155 7.71 -1.05 -0.39
CA LEU A 155 8.32 0.27 -0.23
C LEU A 155 7.31 1.41 -0.40
N ALA A 156 7.45 2.42 0.47
CA ALA A 156 6.77 3.70 0.38
C ALA A 156 7.74 4.81 -0.03
N TYR A 157 7.45 5.48 -1.12
CA TYR A 157 8.18 6.64 -1.63
C TYR A 157 7.47 7.93 -1.28
N MET A 158 8.25 8.93 -0.89
CA MET A 158 7.83 10.33 -0.82
C MET A 158 8.75 11.15 -1.72
N LEU A 159 8.24 11.51 -2.88
CA LEU A 159 9.01 12.16 -3.93
C LEU A 159 8.67 13.66 -3.95
N HIS A 160 9.58 14.48 -3.43
CA HIS A 160 9.46 15.93 -3.41
C HIS A 160 10.80 16.57 -3.87
N PRO A 161 10.78 17.66 -4.65
CA PRO A 161 12.01 18.24 -5.20
C PRO A 161 13.08 18.56 -4.16
N GLU A 162 12.70 19.03 -2.97
CA GLU A 162 13.67 19.39 -1.91
C GLU A 162 14.34 18.15 -1.29
N THR A 163 13.57 17.07 -1.02
CA THR A 163 14.13 15.84 -0.44
C THR A 163 14.88 15.02 -1.46
N SER A 164 14.40 15.01 -2.72
CA SER A 164 15.06 14.32 -3.82
C SER A 164 16.48 14.84 -4.10
N ARG A 165 16.70 16.15 -3.97
CA ARG A 165 18.05 16.75 -4.07
C ARG A 165 19.02 16.25 -2.99
N LEU A 166 18.49 15.74 -1.87
CA LEU A 166 19.26 15.18 -0.76
C LEU A 166 19.36 13.65 -0.81
N GLY A 167 18.84 13.02 -1.86
CA GLY A 167 18.80 11.56 -1.99
C GLY A 167 17.79 10.91 -1.05
N GLN A 168 16.79 11.65 -0.57
CA GLN A 168 15.76 11.16 0.34
C GLN A 168 14.48 10.89 -0.42
N TYR A 169 14.19 9.64 -0.67
CA TYR A 169 13.04 9.16 -1.45
C TYR A 169 12.14 8.21 -0.66
N LEU A 170 12.70 7.43 0.27
CA LEU A 170 12.02 6.34 0.95
C LEU A 170 11.53 6.76 2.34
N LEU A 171 10.33 6.33 2.70
CA LEU A 171 9.77 6.47 4.05
C LEU A 171 10.14 5.29 4.95
N ASN A 172 10.21 4.08 4.39
CA ASN A 172 10.56 2.85 5.08
C ASN A 172 11.77 2.16 4.40
N GLN A 173 12.16 1.05 4.97
CA GLN A 173 13.21 0.17 4.44
C GLN A 173 12.63 -1.22 4.21
N ARG A 174 13.17 -1.96 3.26
CA ARG A 174 12.87 -3.39 3.09
C ARG A 174 13.36 -4.16 4.30
N VAL A 175 12.46 -4.94 4.89
CA VAL A 175 12.78 -5.82 6.02
C VAL A 175 12.42 -7.25 5.61
N PHE A 176 13.44 -8.01 5.26
CA PHE A 176 13.27 -9.40 4.86
C PHE A 176 12.99 -10.31 6.05
N PHE A 177 12.31 -11.42 5.81
CA PHE A 177 11.97 -12.44 6.81
C PHE A 177 11.01 -11.95 7.92
N THR A 178 10.21 -10.94 7.63
CA THR A 178 9.21 -10.40 8.54
C THR A 178 7.89 -10.28 7.79
N TRP A 179 6.86 -11.02 8.22
CA TRP A 179 5.60 -11.17 7.47
C TRP A 179 4.38 -11.23 8.37
N ILE A 180 3.19 -11.20 7.76
CA ILE A 180 1.89 -11.49 8.35
C ILE A 180 1.26 -12.64 7.56
N GLY A 181 0.99 -13.77 8.20
CA GLY A 181 0.43 -14.97 7.57
C GLY A 181 0.84 -16.23 8.32
N GLN A 182 1.14 -17.29 7.60
CA GLN A 182 1.56 -18.56 8.21
C GLN A 182 2.79 -18.38 9.11
N HIS A 183 3.77 -17.59 8.65
CA HIS A 183 4.80 -17.00 9.49
C HIS A 183 4.35 -15.58 9.85
N ASN A 184 4.25 -15.28 11.14
CA ASN A 184 3.64 -14.03 11.58
C ASN A 184 4.49 -13.34 12.65
N THR A 185 4.97 -12.14 12.34
CA THR A 185 5.76 -11.36 13.29
C THR A 185 5.02 -11.08 14.60
N PHE A 186 3.67 -11.05 14.59
CA PHE A 186 2.86 -10.83 15.78
C PHE A 186 2.70 -12.08 16.67
N ASP A 187 3.22 -13.22 16.25
CA ASP A 187 3.37 -14.41 17.11
C ASP A 187 4.66 -14.35 17.95
N GLU A 188 5.60 -13.48 17.59
CA GLU A 188 6.84 -13.30 18.31
C GLU A 188 6.64 -12.51 19.63
N PRO A 189 7.49 -12.74 20.65
CA PRO A 189 7.45 -11.96 21.90
C PRO A 189 7.60 -10.46 21.70
N VAL A 190 8.29 -10.04 20.62
CA VAL A 190 8.46 -8.66 20.20
C VAL A 190 8.14 -8.59 18.70
N PRO A 191 6.93 -8.15 18.33
CA PRO A 191 6.58 -7.97 16.93
C PRO A 191 7.51 -6.99 16.22
N CYS A 192 8.04 -7.39 15.08
CA CYS A 192 8.91 -6.56 14.26
C CYS A 192 8.09 -5.86 13.17
N TYR A 193 7.96 -4.54 13.28
CA TYR A 193 7.38 -3.66 12.28
C TYR A 193 8.07 -2.31 12.30
N ALA A 194 8.01 -1.56 11.22
CA ALA A 194 8.44 -0.17 11.18
C ALA A 194 7.21 0.75 11.12
N SER A 195 7.30 1.91 11.75
CA SER A 195 6.27 2.94 11.67
C SER A 195 6.92 4.31 11.82
N GLY A 196 6.33 5.31 11.18
CA GLY A 196 6.83 6.68 11.30
C GLY A 196 5.86 7.71 10.75
N THR A 197 6.19 8.96 10.98
CA THR A 197 5.46 10.12 10.47
C THR A 197 6.39 11.09 9.79
N GLN A 198 5.90 11.71 8.72
CA GLN A 198 6.62 12.75 7.97
C GLN A 198 5.68 13.92 7.70
N ARG A 199 6.16 15.14 7.91
CA ARG A 199 5.47 16.32 7.44
C ARG A 199 5.76 16.52 5.95
N LEU A 200 4.72 16.79 5.16
CA LEU A 200 4.85 17.15 3.75
C LEU A 200 5.45 18.55 3.61
N TYR A 201 6.31 18.73 2.64
CA TYR A 201 6.91 20.02 2.31
C TYR A 201 5.90 20.90 1.54
N HIS A 202 6.17 22.20 1.49
CA HIS A 202 5.38 23.12 0.69
C HIS A 202 5.54 22.81 -0.81
N GLY A 203 4.43 22.74 -1.52
CA GLY A 203 4.41 22.38 -2.94
C GLY A 203 3.74 21.04 -3.20
N GLU A 204 4.10 20.40 -4.29
CA GLU A 204 3.56 19.09 -4.68
C GLU A 204 4.50 17.97 -4.25
N THR A 205 3.95 16.99 -3.56
CA THR A 205 4.62 15.74 -3.20
C THR A 205 3.91 14.60 -3.91
N LEU A 206 4.67 13.74 -4.59
CA LEU A 206 4.19 12.47 -5.12
C LEU A 206 4.47 11.38 -4.09
N ILE A 207 3.45 10.63 -3.72
CA ILE A 207 3.53 9.47 -2.84
C ILE A 207 3.31 8.23 -3.69
N ALA A 208 4.15 7.21 -3.52
CA ALA A 208 4.01 5.95 -4.23
C ALA A 208 4.32 4.77 -3.30
N LEU A 209 3.51 3.70 -3.37
CA LEU A 209 3.73 2.43 -2.71
C LEU A 209 3.96 1.38 -3.78
N ALA A 210 4.94 0.51 -3.58
CA ALA A 210 5.27 -0.51 -4.55
C ALA A 210 5.63 -1.84 -3.88
N THR A 211 5.18 -2.96 -4.47
CA THR A 211 5.65 -4.31 -4.19
C THR A 211 7.02 -4.52 -4.81
N ASP A 212 7.73 -5.55 -4.40
CA ASP A 212 9.11 -5.77 -4.83
C ASP A 212 9.24 -6.24 -6.29
N GLY A 213 8.18 -6.81 -6.88
CA GLY A 213 8.16 -7.15 -8.30
C GLY A 213 8.46 -5.96 -9.24
N LEU A 214 8.20 -4.72 -8.77
CA LEU A 214 8.62 -3.51 -9.48
C LEU A 214 10.15 -3.41 -9.56
N PHE A 215 10.87 -3.75 -8.50
CA PHE A 215 12.32 -3.59 -8.38
C PHE A 215 13.06 -4.82 -8.89
N GLU A 216 12.48 -6.00 -8.73
CA GLU A 216 13.06 -7.24 -9.25
C GLU A 216 13.07 -7.25 -10.77
N SER A 217 12.02 -6.73 -11.40
CA SER A 217 11.94 -6.58 -12.84
C SER A 217 12.80 -5.43 -13.39
N ILE A 218 12.89 -4.31 -12.64
CA ILE A 218 13.66 -3.11 -13.01
C ILE A 218 14.47 -2.63 -11.80
N PRO A 219 15.64 -3.21 -11.52
CA PRO A 219 16.47 -2.84 -10.38
C PRO A 219 16.81 -1.35 -10.30
N ALA A 220 16.86 -0.68 -11.46
CA ALA A 220 17.10 0.76 -11.52
C ALA A 220 16.05 1.59 -10.76
N PHE A 221 14.83 1.12 -10.59
CA PHE A 221 13.82 1.85 -9.81
C PHE A 221 14.11 1.83 -8.30
N TYR A 222 14.86 0.84 -7.83
CA TYR A 222 15.34 0.80 -6.45
C TYR A 222 16.66 1.56 -6.27
N ASP A 223 17.63 1.30 -7.15
CA ASP A 223 18.97 1.88 -7.05
C ASP A 223 19.01 3.37 -7.40
N GLN A 224 18.08 3.81 -8.26
CA GLN A 224 17.94 5.19 -8.76
C GLN A 224 16.46 5.61 -8.72
N PRO A 225 15.91 5.86 -7.54
CA PRO A 225 14.47 6.17 -7.38
C PRO A 225 14.00 7.38 -8.18
N GLU A 226 14.91 8.28 -8.55
CA GLU A 226 14.64 9.39 -9.46
C GLU A 226 14.15 8.94 -10.84
N GLN A 227 14.50 7.73 -11.30
CA GLN A 227 13.98 7.21 -12.57
C GLN A 227 12.49 6.90 -12.46
N LEU A 228 12.05 6.28 -11.36
CA LEU A 228 10.63 6.09 -11.07
C LEU A 228 9.92 7.44 -10.93
N LEU A 229 10.54 8.40 -10.23
CA LEU A 229 9.99 9.76 -10.12
C LEU A 229 9.81 10.41 -11.48
N TYR A 230 10.83 10.38 -12.35
CA TYR A 230 10.72 10.94 -13.70
C TYR A 230 9.62 10.29 -14.51
N LEU A 231 9.47 8.98 -14.39
CA LEU A 231 8.43 8.23 -15.08
C LEU A 231 7.02 8.62 -14.60
N LEU A 232 6.83 8.72 -13.29
CA LEU A 232 5.55 9.07 -12.68
C LEU A 232 5.23 10.59 -12.79
N ALA A 233 6.25 11.45 -12.74
CA ALA A 233 6.08 12.90 -12.74
C ALA A 233 6.08 13.52 -14.14
N SER A 234 6.63 12.85 -15.17
CA SER A 234 6.82 13.40 -16.52
C SER A 234 5.50 13.61 -17.26
N GLU A 235 4.41 12.98 -16.83
CA GLU A 235 3.11 13.10 -17.47
C GLU A 235 2.20 14.10 -16.75
N GLN A 236 1.37 14.78 -17.52
CA GLN A 236 0.32 15.65 -16.98
C GLN A 236 -0.67 14.86 -16.11
N GLN A 237 -0.88 13.57 -16.46
CA GLN A 237 -1.73 12.66 -15.70
C GLN A 237 -0.89 11.55 -15.05
N LEU A 238 -1.01 11.40 -13.75
CA LEU A 238 -0.34 10.36 -12.98
C LEU A 238 -0.76 8.95 -13.46
N TYR A 239 -1.98 8.82 -13.93
CA TYR A 239 -2.53 7.58 -14.51
C TYR A 239 -1.60 7.00 -15.60
N ASP A 240 -1.21 7.85 -16.57
CA ASP A 240 -0.33 7.43 -17.67
C ASP A 240 1.08 7.09 -17.15
N GLY A 241 1.55 7.80 -16.12
CA GLY A 241 2.84 7.52 -15.47
C GLY A 241 2.89 6.15 -14.82
N VAL A 242 1.85 5.80 -14.05
CA VAL A 242 1.71 4.47 -13.43
C VAL A 242 1.61 3.38 -14.51
N GLY A 243 0.81 3.61 -15.56
CA GLY A 243 0.69 2.67 -16.68
C GLY A 243 2.05 2.38 -17.32
N ARG A 244 2.83 3.42 -17.62
CA ARG A 244 4.17 3.24 -18.22
C ARG A 244 5.16 2.54 -17.28
N ALA A 245 5.08 2.76 -15.99
CA ALA A 245 5.94 2.04 -15.05
C ALA A 245 5.68 0.52 -15.12
N LEU A 246 4.41 0.12 -15.17
CA LEU A 246 4.04 -1.29 -15.31
C LEU A 246 4.29 -1.83 -16.73
N ASP A 247 4.09 -1.03 -17.78
CA ASP A 247 4.44 -1.40 -19.14
C ASP A 247 5.94 -1.66 -19.29
N ALA A 248 6.77 -0.90 -18.58
CA ALA A 248 8.22 -1.13 -18.56
C ALA A 248 8.57 -2.51 -17.95
N ILE A 249 7.87 -2.93 -16.88
CA ILE A 249 8.01 -4.27 -16.31
C ILE A 249 7.60 -5.34 -17.32
N HIS A 250 6.46 -5.14 -17.99
CA HIS A 250 5.98 -6.04 -19.03
C HIS A 250 7.02 -6.19 -20.15
N GLN A 251 7.60 -5.09 -20.61
CA GLN A 251 8.65 -5.08 -21.65
C GLN A 251 9.95 -5.72 -21.18
N ALA A 252 10.26 -5.63 -19.88
CA ALA A 252 11.42 -6.30 -19.27
C ALA A 252 11.20 -7.80 -19.03
N HIS A 253 10.08 -8.37 -19.49
CA HIS A 253 9.67 -9.76 -19.25
C HIS A 253 9.55 -10.10 -17.76
N GLY A 254 9.07 -9.15 -16.96
CA GLY A 254 8.83 -9.37 -15.53
C GLY A 254 7.91 -10.57 -15.30
N ARG A 255 8.37 -11.50 -14.47
CA ARG A 255 7.62 -12.69 -14.09
C ARG A 255 6.78 -12.45 -12.84
N ASP A 256 7.34 -11.67 -11.93
CA ASP A 256 6.75 -11.42 -10.63
C ASP A 256 5.59 -10.42 -10.71
N SER A 257 4.63 -10.55 -9.79
CA SER A 257 3.56 -9.58 -9.65
C SER A 257 4.10 -8.23 -9.19
N ALA A 258 3.55 -7.16 -9.73
CA ALA A 258 3.94 -5.81 -9.38
C ALA A 258 2.71 -4.91 -9.22
N THR A 259 2.56 -4.35 -8.04
CA THR A 259 1.50 -3.40 -7.72
C THR A 259 2.11 -2.05 -7.34
N LEU A 260 1.56 -1.00 -7.94
CA LEU A 260 1.98 0.38 -7.72
C LEU A 260 0.78 1.25 -7.39
N ILE A 261 0.74 1.81 -6.18
CA ILE A 261 -0.29 2.76 -5.75
C ILE A 261 0.36 4.15 -5.69
N ALA A 262 -0.21 5.14 -6.37
CA ALA A 262 0.40 6.47 -6.40
C ALA A 262 -0.65 7.60 -6.36
N TRP A 263 -0.31 8.72 -5.72
CA TRP A 263 -1.11 9.94 -5.72
C TRP A 263 -0.27 11.19 -5.47
N ARG A 264 -0.81 12.33 -5.83
CA ARG A 264 -0.17 13.63 -5.61
C ARG A 264 -0.89 14.38 -4.50
N VAL A 265 -0.12 15.00 -3.62
CA VAL A 265 -0.62 15.87 -2.56
C VAL A 265 0.01 17.25 -2.71
N ARG A 266 -0.82 18.27 -2.68
CA ARG A 266 -0.35 19.66 -2.69
C ARG A 266 -0.49 20.27 -1.31
N SER A 267 0.65 20.54 -0.67
CA SER A 267 0.73 21.22 0.63
C SER A 267 0.95 22.73 0.44
N ARG A 268 0.21 23.54 1.19
CA ARG A 268 0.34 25.01 1.22
C ARG A 268 1.19 25.46 2.38
#